data_2bb6c7e48f0f9a4e2307bca621087d63
#
_entry.id   2bb6c7e48f0f9a4e2307bca621087d63
#
_cell.length_a   1.000
_cell.length_b   1.000
_cell.length_c   1.000
_cell.angle_alpha   90.00
_cell.angle_beta   90.00
_cell.angle_gamma   90.00
#
_symmetry.space_group_name_H-M   'P 1'
#
loop_
_entity.id
_entity.type
_entity.pdbx_description
1 polymer ?
#
loop_
_entity_poly.entity_id
_entity_poly.type
_entity_poly.pdbx_seq_one_letter_code
_entity_poly.pdbx_strand_id
1 'polypeptide(L)'
;MGRWGTEFDPDRLADLETRMWKAYYRRQPVRLFGLLMTALREQARVSWPRTIAASLLLTKAAVGFGRATGDYERFAPTIGRAYRVLELPRAVDAEAVARNELRWWVVRREIGRAAGAEAGESIAAVYATLYRQPPATVAEAGRLRGLAAEVRDRGAAGDSRGPTGAGDAYWPEVDRLLHASYRSLRAALESAAPTNEVA
;
A
#
# COMPACT_ATOMS: atom_id res chain seq x y z
N MET A 1 -23.04 3.18 -2.22
CA MET A 1 -22.27 1.98 -2.50
C MET A 1 -20.86 2.44 -2.86
N GLY A 2 -19.89 2.23 -1.98
CA GLY A 2 -18.51 2.66 -2.21
C GLY A 2 -17.98 1.94 -3.44
N ARG A 3 -17.49 2.68 -4.41
CA ARG A 3 -16.78 2.10 -5.56
C ARG A 3 -15.30 2.14 -5.20
N TRP A 4 -14.76 1.04 -4.67
CA TRP A 4 -13.32 0.84 -4.70
C TRP A 4 -12.91 0.94 -6.17
N GLY A 5 -12.35 2.10 -6.55
CA GLY A 5 -12.32 2.49 -7.95
C GLY A 5 -11.14 1.90 -8.69
N THR A 6 -11.41 1.43 -9.89
CA THR A 6 -10.36 1.27 -10.90
C THR A 6 -9.96 2.62 -11.50
N GLU A 7 -10.74 3.68 -11.27
CA GLU A 7 -10.53 5.04 -11.78
C GLU A 7 -9.85 5.92 -10.73
N PHE A 8 -8.60 5.71 -10.45
CA PHE A 8 -7.77 6.58 -9.63
C PHE A 8 -6.69 7.28 -10.48
N ASP A 9 -6.20 8.41 -10.00
CA ASP A 9 -5.02 9.06 -10.59
C ASP A 9 -3.75 8.33 -10.07
N PRO A 10 -3.02 7.61 -10.94
CA PRO A 10 -1.86 6.83 -10.53
C PRO A 10 -0.72 7.70 -10.02
N ASP A 11 -0.51 8.87 -10.60
CA ASP A 11 0.58 9.75 -10.21
C ASP A 11 0.29 10.40 -8.86
N ARG A 12 -0.94 10.82 -8.64
CA ARG A 12 -1.37 11.35 -7.36
C ARG A 12 -1.28 10.32 -6.23
N LEU A 13 -1.66 9.06 -6.49
CA LEU A 13 -1.51 8.00 -5.48
C LEU A 13 -0.04 7.71 -5.19
N ALA A 14 0.83 7.71 -6.19
CA ALA A 14 2.27 7.51 -6.01
C ALA A 14 2.89 8.62 -5.14
N ASP A 15 2.58 9.89 -5.42
CA ASP A 15 3.00 11.03 -4.61
C ASP A 15 2.54 10.90 -3.15
N LEU A 16 1.27 10.55 -2.95
CA LEU A 16 0.72 10.34 -1.61
C LEU A 16 1.42 9.20 -0.89
N GLU A 17 1.68 8.10 -1.56
CA GLU A 17 2.35 6.95 -0.95
C GLU A 17 3.80 7.26 -0.60
N THR A 18 4.56 7.92 -1.47
CA THR A 18 5.93 8.38 -1.16
C THR A 18 5.92 9.24 0.11
N ARG A 19 4.97 10.17 0.22
CA ARG A 19 4.82 11.03 1.41
C ARG A 19 4.39 10.24 2.64
N MET A 20 3.50 9.22 2.50
CA MET A 20 3.10 8.33 3.59
C MET A 20 4.29 7.52 4.10
N TRP A 21 5.11 6.95 3.23
CA TRP A 21 6.31 6.23 3.63
C TRP A 21 7.28 7.17 4.38
N LYS A 22 7.54 8.35 3.85
CA LYS A 22 8.36 9.37 4.56
C LYS A 22 7.80 9.67 5.94
N ALA A 23 6.48 9.89 6.07
CA ALA A 23 5.85 10.17 7.36
C ALA A 23 5.93 8.98 8.33
N TYR A 24 5.74 7.75 7.84
CA TYR A 24 5.85 6.52 8.64
C TYR A 24 7.27 6.36 9.23
N TYR A 25 8.29 6.43 8.37
CA TYR A 25 9.67 6.25 8.81
C TYR A 25 10.21 7.40 9.68
N ARG A 26 9.69 8.61 9.48
CA ARG A 26 9.98 9.76 10.33
C ARG A 26 9.14 9.81 11.60
N ARG A 27 8.33 8.76 11.87
CA ARG A 27 7.47 8.63 13.05
C ARG A 27 6.53 9.83 13.23
N GLN A 28 5.89 10.28 12.14
CA GLN A 28 4.95 11.39 12.09
C GLN A 28 3.50 10.87 11.95
N PRO A 29 2.89 10.31 13.01
CA PRO A 29 1.59 9.60 12.90
C PRO A 29 0.44 10.53 12.49
N VAL A 30 0.44 11.79 12.92
CA VAL A 30 -0.60 12.76 12.52
C VAL A 30 -0.52 13.05 11.03
N ARG A 31 0.68 13.22 10.49
CA ARG A 31 0.89 13.44 9.06
C ARG A 31 0.52 12.18 8.25
N LEU A 32 0.92 11.00 8.73
CA LEU A 32 0.54 9.72 8.11
C LEU A 32 -0.98 9.58 8.06
N PHE A 33 -1.69 9.88 9.14
CA PHE A 33 -3.15 9.84 9.19
C PHE A 33 -3.79 10.75 8.13
N GLY A 34 -3.36 12.02 8.02
CA GLY A 34 -3.88 12.95 7.02
C GLY A 34 -3.63 12.51 5.57
N LEU A 35 -2.44 11.93 5.30
CA LEU A 35 -2.09 11.39 3.99
C LEU A 35 -2.91 10.14 3.64
N LEU A 36 -3.12 9.24 4.61
CA LEU A 36 -4.00 8.08 4.45
C LEU A 36 -5.43 8.50 4.14
N MET A 37 -5.97 9.51 4.83
CA MET A 37 -7.30 10.05 4.52
C MET A 37 -7.39 10.50 3.05
N THR A 38 -6.38 11.21 2.57
CA THR A 38 -6.35 11.70 1.19
C THR A 38 -6.26 10.54 0.19
N ALA A 39 -5.37 9.58 0.43
CA ALA A 39 -5.21 8.41 -0.44
C ALA A 39 -6.46 7.53 -0.49
N LEU A 40 -7.10 7.28 0.65
CA LEU A 40 -8.35 6.51 0.70
C LEU A 40 -9.51 7.24 0.03
N ARG A 41 -9.57 8.56 0.11
CA ARG A 41 -10.56 9.35 -0.63
C ARG A 41 -10.35 9.24 -2.14
N GLU A 42 -9.10 9.28 -2.58
CA GLU A 42 -8.77 9.11 -4.00
C GLU A 42 -9.16 7.72 -4.50
N GLN A 43 -8.81 6.69 -3.75
CA GLN A 43 -8.92 5.30 -4.18
C GLN A 43 -10.31 4.69 -3.91
N ALA A 44 -10.89 4.90 -2.74
CA ALA A 44 -12.13 4.25 -2.31
C ALA A 44 -13.38 5.10 -2.52
N ARG A 45 -13.24 6.42 -2.64
CA ARG A 45 -14.35 7.40 -2.82
C ARG A 45 -15.50 7.24 -1.82
N VAL A 46 -15.18 6.79 -0.60
CA VAL A 46 -16.15 6.62 0.48
C VAL A 46 -16.47 7.93 1.21
N SER A 47 -17.52 7.93 2.05
CA SER A 47 -17.90 9.11 2.84
C SER A 47 -16.80 9.51 3.84
N TRP A 48 -16.79 10.79 4.24
CA TRP A 48 -15.80 11.30 5.20
C TRP A 48 -15.75 10.53 6.53
N PRO A 49 -16.88 10.21 7.19
CA PRO A 49 -16.83 9.44 8.44
C PRO A 49 -16.12 8.09 8.28
N ARG A 50 -16.35 7.40 7.17
CA ARG A 50 -15.70 6.11 6.87
C ARG A 50 -14.22 6.28 6.56
N THR A 51 -13.86 7.31 5.79
CA THR A 51 -12.47 7.64 5.52
C THR A 51 -11.72 7.89 6.83
N ILE A 52 -12.28 8.69 7.73
CA ILE A 52 -11.69 8.97 9.05
C ILE A 52 -11.52 7.69 9.85
N ALA A 53 -12.58 6.88 9.97
CA ALA A 53 -12.54 5.64 10.74
C ALA A 53 -11.51 4.63 10.18
N ALA A 54 -11.48 4.43 8.86
CA ALA A 54 -10.51 3.54 8.23
C ALA A 54 -9.08 4.04 8.40
N SER A 55 -8.84 5.35 8.21
CA SER A 55 -7.52 5.95 8.39
C SER A 55 -7.00 5.83 9.82
N LEU A 56 -7.87 5.99 10.82
CA LEU A 56 -7.52 5.78 12.23
C LEU A 56 -7.09 4.34 12.49
N LEU A 57 -7.85 3.37 11.97
CA LEU A 57 -7.54 1.94 12.12
C LEU A 57 -6.21 1.58 11.44
N LEU A 58 -5.99 2.02 10.19
CA LEU A 58 -4.75 1.75 9.47
C LEU A 58 -3.55 2.44 10.10
N THR A 59 -3.69 3.69 10.55
CA THR A 59 -2.61 4.39 11.26
C THR A 59 -2.28 3.67 12.56
N LYS A 60 -3.30 3.24 13.33
CA LYS A 60 -3.10 2.45 14.57
C LYS A 60 -2.34 1.15 14.27
N ALA A 61 -2.75 0.41 13.24
CA ALA A 61 -2.09 -0.83 12.86
C ALA A 61 -0.63 -0.57 12.44
N ALA A 62 -0.37 0.41 11.57
CA ALA A 62 0.97 0.74 11.09
C ALA A 62 1.91 1.19 12.21
N VAL A 63 1.45 2.09 13.10
CA VAL A 63 2.25 2.56 14.24
C VAL A 63 2.51 1.42 15.23
N GLY A 64 1.50 0.60 15.50
CA GLY A 64 1.64 -0.58 16.37
C GLY A 64 2.63 -1.58 15.79
N PHE A 65 2.49 -1.92 14.51
CA PHE A 65 3.42 -2.80 13.78
C PHE A 65 4.85 -2.24 13.80
N GLY A 66 5.03 -0.95 13.58
CA GLY A 66 6.35 -0.31 13.60
C GLY A 66 7.10 -0.45 14.93
N ARG A 67 6.37 -0.64 16.04
CA ARG A 67 6.91 -0.82 17.41
C ARG A 67 7.01 -2.29 17.83
N ALA A 68 6.36 -3.19 17.10
CA ALA A 68 6.30 -4.62 17.47
C ALA A 68 7.64 -5.32 17.16
N THR A 69 7.98 -6.30 18.00
CA THR A 69 9.15 -7.16 17.85
C THR A 69 8.76 -8.63 17.59
N GLY A 70 7.48 -8.91 17.39
CA GLY A 70 6.91 -10.23 17.13
C GLY A 70 5.39 -10.19 17.25
N ASP A 71 4.74 -11.34 17.17
CA ASP A 71 3.26 -11.47 17.23
C ASP A 71 2.56 -10.49 16.28
N TYR A 72 2.96 -10.51 15.02
CA TYR A 72 2.45 -9.57 14.03
C TYR A 72 1.00 -9.83 13.64
N GLU A 73 0.52 -11.09 13.75
CA GLU A 73 -0.85 -11.48 13.38
C GLU A 73 -1.92 -10.71 14.16
N ARG A 74 -1.62 -10.21 15.35
CA ARG A 74 -2.53 -9.35 16.13
C ARG A 74 -2.98 -8.08 15.43
N PHE A 75 -2.31 -7.65 14.36
CA PHE A 75 -2.68 -6.46 13.59
C PHE A 75 -3.69 -6.76 12.48
N ALA A 76 -3.79 -8.01 12.00
CA ALA A 76 -4.72 -8.40 10.94
C ALA A 76 -6.18 -8.03 11.24
N PRO A 77 -6.73 -8.26 12.44
CA PRO A 77 -8.11 -7.87 12.74
C PRO A 77 -8.36 -6.36 12.65
N THR A 78 -7.35 -5.53 12.99
CA THR A 78 -7.48 -4.06 12.90
C THR A 78 -7.47 -3.63 11.45
N ILE A 79 -6.60 -4.20 10.61
CA ILE A 79 -6.54 -3.96 9.17
C ILE A 79 -7.84 -4.41 8.50
N GLY A 80 -8.35 -5.61 8.83
CA GLY A 80 -9.61 -6.14 8.31
C GLY A 80 -10.81 -5.24 8.64
N ARG A 81 -10.87 -4.71 9.87
CA ARG A 81 -11.90 -3.72 10.24
C ARG A 81 -11.82 -2.45 9.39
N ALA A 82 -10.62 -1.97 9.07
CA ALA A 82 -10.46 -0.81 8.20
C ALA A 82 -11.01 -1.09 6.80
N TYR A 83 -10.71 -2.23 6.21
CA TYR A 83 -11.23 -2.62 4.91
C TYR A 83 -12.76 -2.84 4.90
N ARG A 84 -13.34 -3.39 5.98
CA ARG A 84 -14.81 -3.47 6.11
C ARG A 84 -15.47 -2.09 6.17
N VAL A 85 -14.86 -1.13 6.88
CA VAL A 85 -15.35 0.25 6.95
C VAL A 85 -15.32 0.94 5.58
N LEU A 86 -14.36 0.58 4.72
CA LEU A 86 -14.22 1.10 3.35
C LEU A 86 -15.26 0.55 2.37
N GLU A 87 -16.16 -0.36 2.81
CA GLU A 87 -17.22 -0.93 1.96
C GLU A 87 -16.66 -1.49 0.65
N LEU A 88 -15.71 -2.39 0.73
CA LEU A 88 -15.23 -3.11 -0.44
C LEU A 88 -16.40 -3.76 -1.19
N PRO A 89 -16.28 -3.99 -2.51
CA PRO A 89 -17.28 -4.74 -3.26
C PRO A 89 -17.62 -6.06 -2.55
N ARG A 90 -18.89 -6.46 -2.53
CA ARG A 90 -19.38 -7.65 -1.78
C ARG A 90 -18.60 -8.94 -2.03
N ALA A 91 -17.99 -9.05 -3.21
CA ALA A 91 -17.20 -10.22 -3.59
C ALA A 91 -15.73 -10.15 -3.15
N VAL A 92 -15.31 -9.08 -2.43
CA VAL A 92 -13.94 -8.94 -1.90
C VAL A 92 -13.95 -9.28 -0.41
N ASP A 93 -13.17 -10.29 -0.05
CA ASP A 93 -12.97 -10.67 1.34
C ASP A 93 -11.98 -9.71 2.02
N ALA A 94 -12.51 -8.86 2.89
CA ALA A 94 -11.72 -7.89 3.66
C ALA A 94 -10.67 -8.54 4.55
N GLU A 95 -10.91 -9.75 5.05
CA GLU A 95 -9.96 -10.48 5.87
C GLU A 95 -8.81 -11.03 5.02
N ALA A 96 -9.10 -11.51 3.80
CA ALA A 96 -8.07 -11.93 2.86
C ALA A 96 -7.19 -10.74 2.46
N VAL A 97 -7.78 -9.57 2.19
CA VAL A 97 -7.01 -8.34 1.93
C VAL A 97 -6.11 -8.00 3.12
N ALA A 98 -6.65 -8.04 4.34
CA ALA A 98 -5.89 -7.72 5.55
C ALA A 98 -4.72 -8.67 5.80
N ARG A 99 -4.92 -9.99 5.57
CA ARG A 99 -3.83 -10.98 5.67
C ARG A 99 -2.73 -10.71 4.64
N ASN A 100 -3.10 -10.42 3.39
CA ASN A 100 -2.13 -10.11 2.35
C ASN A 100 -1.39 -8.78 2.63
N GLU A 101 -2.11 -7.76 3.13
CA GLU A 101 -1.53 -6.48 3.54
C GLU A 101 -0.51 -6.67 4.68
N LEU A 102 -0.88 -7.42 5.71
CA LEU A 102 0.02 -7.70 6.82
C LEU A 102 1.23 -8.54 6.37
N ARG A 103 1.02 -9.51 5.47
CA ARG A 103 2.09 -10.40 4.99
C ARG A 103 3.26 -9.61 4.38
N TRP A 104 2.99 -8.63 3.51
CA TRP A 104 4.10 -7.88 2.93
C TRP A 104 4.82 -6.99 3.96
N TRP A 105 4.13 -6.53 5.02
CA TRP A 105 4.78 -5.83 6.12
C TRP A 105 5.74 -6.75 6.89
N VAL A 106 5.29 -7.99 7.15
CA VAL A 106 6.08 -9.01 7.85
C VAL A 106 7.27 -9.44 7.00
N VAL A 107 7.05 -9.77 5.74
CA VAL A 107 8.12 -10.16 4.79
C VAL A 107 9.25 -9.12 4.78
N ARG A 108 8.91 -7.84 4.67
CA ARG A 108 9.92 -6.77 4.72
C ARG A 108 10.66 -6.71 6.05
N ARG A 109 9.95 -6.97 7.15
CA ARG A 109 10.55 -6.93 8.49
C ARG A 109 11.52 -8.08 8.71
N GLU A 110 11.19 -9.28 8.25
CA GLU A 110 11.93 -10.52 8.49
C GLU A 110 13.08 -10.71 7.50
N ILE A 111 12.83 -10.51 6.21
CA ILE A 111 13.85 -10.68 5.16
C ILE A 111 14.74 -9.44 5.07
N GLY A 112 14.19 -8.25 5.33
CA GLY A 112 14.94 -7.01 5.32
C GLY A 112 15.32 -6.55 3.91
N ARG A 113 16.61 -6.27 3.69
CA ARG A 113 17.13 -5.58 2.50
C ARG A 113 16.98 -6.34 1.17
N ALA A 114 16.70 -7.63 1.20
CA ALA A 114 16.54 -8.48 0.02
C ALA A 114 15.07 -8.86 -0.23
N ALA A 115 14.13 -8.21 0.46
CA ALA A 115 12.72 -8.60 0.46
C ALA A 115 11.94 -8.15 -0.79
N GLY A 116 12.57 -7.52 -1.78
CA GLY A 116 11.86 -6.90 -2.91
C GLY A 116 10.98 -7.86 -3.69
N ALA A 117 11.46 -9.06 -3.99
CA ALA A 117 10.70 -10.07 -4.75
C ALA A 117 9.51 -10.59 -3.95
N GLU A 118 9.73 -11.09 -2.73
CA GLU A 118 8.69 -11.66 -1.87
C GLU A 118 7.68 -10.60 -1.41
N ALA A 119 8.15 -9.38 -1.15
CA ALA A 119 7.27 -8.25 -0.88
C ALA A 119 6.42 -7.92 -2.11
N GLY A 120 7.00 -7.94 -3.30
CA GLY A 120 6.31 -7.72 -4.56
C GLY A 120 5.20 -8.74 -4.81
N GLU A 121 5.46 -10.03 -4.57
CA GLU A 121 4.45 -11.10 -4.66
C GLU A 121 3.31 -10.89 -3.65
N SER A 122 3.65 -10.54 -2.41
CA SER A 122 2.65 -10.29 -1.37
C SER A 122 1.79 -9.06 -1.71
N ILE A 123 2.38 -8.00 -2.27
CA ILE A 123 1.67 -6.80 -2.73
C ILE A 123 0.78 -7.14 -3.94
N ALA A 124 1.26 -7.94 -4.89
CA ALA A 124 0.45 -8.41 -6.00
C ALA A 124 -0.78 -9.20 -5.51
N ALA A 125 -0.64 -10.00 -4.45
CA ALA A 125 -1.77 -10.69 -3.83
C ALA A 125 -2.79 -9.72 -3.20
N VAL A 126 -2.34 -8.59 -2.60
CA VAL A 126 -3.24 -7.52 -2.16
C VAL A 126 -4.03 -6.96 -3.33
N TYR A 127 -3.36 -6.57 -4.41
CA TYR A 127 -4.00 -6.01 -5.60
C TYR A 127 -4.96 -7.01 -6.25
N ALA A 128 -4.53 -8.27 -6.42
CA ALA A 128 -5.35 -9.34 -6.97
C ALA A 128 -6.66 -9.51 -6.19
N THR A 129 -6.59 -9.49 -4.86
CA THR A 129 -7.77 -9.62 -3.99
C THR A 129 -8.65 -8.38 -4.06
N LEU A 130 -8.06 -7.18 -3.92
CA LEU A 130 -8.80 -5.91 -3.92
C LEU A 130 -9.54 -5.64 -5.23
N TYR A 131 -8.87 -5.87 -6.35
CA TYR A 131 -9.39 -5.58 -7.69
C TYR A 131 -10.00 -6.80 -8.38
N ARG A 132 -10.00 -7.97 -7.71
CA ARG A 132 -10.54 -9.22 -8.24
C ARG A 132 -9.92 -9.60 -9.58
N GLN A 133 -8.62 -9.48 -9.66
CA GLN A 133 -7.84 -9.81 -10.85
C GLN A 133 -7.01 -11.08 -10.63
N PRO A 134 -6.70 -11.83 -11.69
CA PRO A 134 -5.67 -12.86 -11.61
C PRO A 134 -4.36 -12.25 -11.10
N PRO A 135 -3.61 -12.92 -10.20
CA PRO A 135 -2.33 -12.41 -9.70
C PRO A 135 -1.34 -12.01 -10.80
N ALA A 136 -1.30 -12.75 -11.90
CA ALA A 136 -0.44 -12.45 -13.05
C ALA A 136 -0.73 -11.08 -13.69
N THR A 137 -1.99 -10.63 -13.69
CA THR A 137 -2.41 -9.34 -14.25
C THR A 137 -1.79 -8.15 -13.52
N VAL A 138 -1.62 -8.27 -12.20
CA VAL A 138 -1.12 -7.19 -11.32
C VAL A 138 0.29 -7.44 -10.79
N ALA A 139 0.95 -8.50 -11.29
CA ALA A 139 2.27 -8.93 -10.81
C ALA A 139 3.33 -7.85 -10.98
N GLU A 140 3.36 -7.17 -12.12
CA GLU A 140 4.35 -6.10 -12.39
C GLU A 140 4.16 -4.92 -11.45
N ALA A 141 2.93 -4.51 -11.17
CA ALA A 141 2.65 -3.46 -10.20
C ALA A 141 3.16 -3.84 -8.80
N GLY A 142 2.90 -5.08 -8.36
CA GLY A 142 3.41 -5.61 -7.11
C GLY A 142 4.94 -5.63 -7.07
N ARG A 143 5.58 -6.14 -8.13
CA ARG A 143 7.04 -6.22 -8.25
C ARG A 143 7.71 -4.85 -8.13
N LEU A 144 7.18 -3.84 -8.84
CA LEU A 144 7.72 -2.48 -8.81
C LEU A 144 7.62 -1.86 -7.41
N ARG A 145 6.49 -2.06 -6.72
CA ARG A 145 6.31 -1.57 -5.34
C ARG A 145 7.20 -2.32 -4.34
N GLY A 146 7.39 -3.63 -4.53
CA GLY A 146 8.33 -4.43 -3.76
C GLY A 146 9.77 -3.93 -3.92
N LEU A 147 10.18 -3.63 -5.16
CA LEU A 147 11.48 -3.05 -5.46
C LEU A 147 11.65 -1.66 -4.83
N ALA A 148 10.62 -0.81 -4.83
CA ALA A 148 10.65 0.48 -4.14
C ALA A 148 10.92 0.30 -2.64
N ALA A 149 10.32 -0.74 -2.02
CA ALA A 149 10.55 -1.07 -0.63
C ALA A 149 12.00 -1.51 -0.38
N GLU A 150 12.55 -2.35 -1.26
CA GLU A 150 13.93 -2.80 -1.19
C GLU A 150 14.92 -1.64 -1.34
N VAL A 151 14.73 -0.76 -2.33
CA VAL A 151 15.56 0.44 -2.53
C VAL A 151 15.56 1.30 -1.27
N ARG A 152 14.40 1.51 -0.67
CA ARG A 152 14.29 2.25 0.60
C ARG A 152 15.07 1.58 1.73
N ASP A 153 14.95 0.27 1.87
CA ASP A 153 15.54 -0.45 3.00
C ASP A 153 17.07 -0.57 2.85
N ARG A 154 17.56 -0.75 1.62
CA ARG A 154 18.99 -0.69 1.31
C ARG A 154 19.58 0.70 1.54
N GLY A 155 18.90 1.73 1.04
CA GLY A 155 19.35 3.12 1.19
C GLY A 155 19.43 3.56 2.64
N ALA A 156 18.40 3.24 3.43
CA ALA A 156 18.39 3.57 4.86
C ALA A 156 19.47 2.84 5.68
N ALA A 157 19.88 1.67 5.22
CA ALA A 157 20.90 0.86 5.90
C ALA A 157 22.33 1.26 5.54
N GLY A 158 22.56 1.83 4.36
CA GLY A 158 23.86 2.35 3.93
C GLY A 158 24.16 3.75 4.51
N ASP A 159 23.16 4.41 5.10
CA ASP A 159 23.33 5.73 5.68
C ASP A 159 23.58 5.67 7.19
N SER A 160 24.84 5.80 7.56
CA SER A 160 25.27 5.83 8.97
C SER A 160 24.76 7.06 9.76
N ARG A 161 24.10 8.01 9.12
CA ARG A 161 23.65 9.29 9.69
C ARG A 161 22.20 9.30 10.21
N GLY A 162 21.50 8.17 10.12
CA GLY A 162 20.14 8.02 10.66
C GLY A 162 19.03 8.67 9.83
N PRO A 163 17.75 8.56 10.26
CA PRO A 163 16.58 8.91 9.44
C PRO A 163 16.35 10.41 9.20
N THR A 164 17.24 11.30 9.63
CA THR A 164 17.10 12.76 9.57
C THR A 164 18.24 13.50 8.86
N GLY A 165 19.26 12.78 8.37
CA GLY A 165 20.43 13.40 7.72
C GLY A 165 20.32 13.51 6.20
N ALA A 166 21.40 13.98 5.56
CA ALA A 166 21.56 14.11 4.10
C ALA A 166 21.49 12.80 3.30
N GLY A 167 21.07 11.70 3.93
CA GLY A 167 20.93 10.35 3.41
C GLY A 167 19.58 10.01 2.78
N ASP A 168 18.78 10.98 2.43
CA ASP A 168 17.51 10.80 1.72
C ASP A 168 17.69 10.60 0.19
N ALA A 169 18.91 10.33 -0.28
CA ALA A 169 19.24 10.21 -1.72
C ALA A 169 18.52 9.06 -2.45
N TYR A 170 18.01 8.08 -1.73
CA TYR A 170 17.23 6.98 -2.30
C TYR A 170 15.76 7.34 -2.59
N TRP A 171 15.22 8.41 -2.01
CA TRP A 171 13.81 8.75 -2.16
C TRP A 171 13.38 9.07 -3.60
N PRO A 172 14.18 9.72 -4.46
CA PRO A 172 13.81 9.91 -5.87
C PRO A 172 13.59 8.59 -6.60
N GLU A 173 14.41 7.57 -6.32
CA GLU A 173 14.23 6.25 -6.95
C GLU A 173 13.02 5.50 -6.39
N VAL A 174 12.77 5.58 -5.08
CA VAL A 174 11.54 5.06 -4.45
C VAL A 174 10.31 5.69 -5.09
N ASP A 175 10.30 7.00 -5.25
CA ASP A 175 9.21 7.76 -5.86
C ASP A 175 8.97 7.34 -7.32
N ARG A 176 10.02 7.25 -8.11
CA ARG A 176 9.96 6.78 -9.50
C ARG A 176 9.35 5.37 -9.61
N LEU A 177 9.74 4.46 -8.73
CA LEU A 177 9.24 3.09 -8.71
C LEU A 177 7.77 3.03 -8.27
N LEU A 178 7.35 3.85 -7.32
CA LEU A 178 5.95 3.93 -6.91
C LEU A 178 5.08 4.48 -8.04
N HIS A 179 5.53 5.51 -8.76
CA HIS A 179 4.84 5.99 -9.96
C HIS A 179 4.71 4.90 -11.02
N ALA A 180 5.78 4.19 -11.32
CA ALA A 180 5.75 3.08 -12.26
C ALA A 180 4.79 1.96 -11.80
N SER A 181 4.76 1.64 -10.50
CA SER A 181 3.85 0.65 -9.93
C SER A 181 2.38 1.03 -10.12
N TYR A 182 1.99 2.25 -9.75
CA TYR A 182 0.60 2.69 -9.87
C TYR A 182 0.14 2.84 -11.32
N ARG A 183 1.02 3.31 -12.22
CA ARG A 183 0.74 3.35 -13.66
C ARG A 183 0.55 1.94 -14.23
N SER A 184 1.41 0.99 -13.84
CA SER A 184 1.28 -0.42 -14.23
C SER A 184 -0.04 -1.02 -13.70
N LEU A 185 -0.39 -0.76 -12.44
CA LEU A 185 -1.66 -1.21 -11.87
C LEU A 185 -2.85 -0.65 -12.64
N ARG A 186 -2.86 0.65 -12.91
CA ARG A 186 -3.94 1.31 -13.65
C ARG A 186 -4.11 0.72 -15.05
N ALA A 187 -3.02 0.56 -15.81
CA ALA A 187 -3.03 -0.02 -17.14
C ALA A 187 -3.54 -1.48 -17.13
N ALA A 188 -3.13 -2.27 -16.14
CA ALA A 188 -3.58 -3.65 -15.97
C ALA A 188 -5.09 -3.72 -15.73
N LEU A 189 -5.64 -2.82 -14.90
CA LEU A 189 -7.07 -2.76 -14.59
C LEU A 189 -7.91 -2.28 -15.78
N GLU A 190 -7.40 -1.35 -16.58
CA GLU A 190 -8.04 -0.89 -17.81
C GLU A 190 -8.11 -1.98 -18.87
N SER A 191 -7.02 -2.73 -19.04
CA SER A 191 -6.95 -3.84 -20.00
C SER A 191 -7.84 -5.04 -19.61
N ALA A 192 -8.10 -5.22 -18.32
CA ALA A 192 -8.95 -6.26 -17.79
C ALA A 192 -10.45 -5.88 -17.73
N ALA A 193 -10.78 -4.62 -17.96
CA ALA A 193 -12.17 -4.20 -18.06
C ALA A 193 -12.83 -4.84 -19.29
N PRO A 194 -14.04 -5.43 -19.17
CA PRO A 194 -14.71 -5.96 -20.36
C PRO A 194 -14.91 -4.83 -21.37
N THR A 195 -14.44 -5.04 -22.57
CA THR A 195 -14.73 -4.14 -23.69
C THR A 195 -16.24 -4.10 -23.84
N ASN A 196 -16.89 -2.99 -23.50
CA ASN A 196 -18.28 -2.77 -23.88
C ASN A 196 -18.29 -2.63 -25.40
N GLU A 197 -18.37 -3.76 -26.11
CA GLU A 197 -18.82 -3.74 -27.49
C GLU A 197 -20.24 -3.17 -27.47
N VAL A 198 -20.33 -1.95 -27.90
CA VAL A 198 -21.60 -1.28 -28.21
C VAL A 198 -22.17 -2.03 -29.40
N ALA A 199 -23.16 -2.89 -29.13
CA ALA A 199 -24.02 -3.47 -30.14
C ALA A 199 -25.13 -2.49 -30.50
#